data_b4c5f730b5a9f03acb1917f96803d537
#
_entry.id   b4c5f730b5a9f03acb1917f96803d537
#
_cell.length_a   1.000
_cell.length_b   1.000
_cell.length_c   1.000
_cell.angle_alpha   90.00
_cell.angle_beta   90.00
_cell.angle_gamma   90.00
#
_symmetry.space_group_name_H-M   'P 1'
#
loop_
_entity.id
_entity.type
_entity.pdbx_description
1 polymer ?
#
loop_
_entity_poly.entity_id
_entity_poly.type
_entity_poly.pdbx_seq_one_letter_code
_entity_poly.pdbx_strand_id
1 'polypeptide(L)'
;MRLILIRHAEPDYVRDSLTEKGWREAELLSERVSGWDVTEFFCSPLGRAKDTASKTLKKMNRTAVTADWLSEFSCQVKNPVTGQMTSPWEYIPSDWTSDPLMYDSEAWTNSEICSSNPEVGRKYRLICREMDRMLETYGYIRDKNIYRVRGKKEQYIIHTPAPDEPEKMEMLPEGNEPCIVIFAHFGVISSILSHLLNIPFVLLAHAAFFPASSVTVLSAEERWGNEAYF
;
A
#
# COMPACT_ATOMS: atom_id res chain seq x y z
N MET A 1 7.23 12.44 -0.68
CA MET A 1 6.03 11.88 -0.01
C MET A 1 6.38 10.59 0.70
N ARG A 2 5.84 10.36 1.90
CA ARG A 2 5.89 9.07 2.59
C ARG A 2 4.49 8.47 2.69
N LEU A 3 4.35 7.20 2.31
CA LEU A 3 3.14 6.43 2.45
C LEU A 3 3.39 5.31 3.46
N ILE A 4 2.60 5.27 4.51
CA ILE A 4 2.75 4.32 5.60
C ILE A 4 1.51 3.44 5.65
N LEU A 5 1.69 2.16 5.34
CA LEU A 5 0.64 1.15 5.34
C LEU A 5 0.71 0.35 6.64
N ILE A 6 -0.38 0.32 7.39
CA ILE A 6 -0.48 -0.37 8.66
C ILE A 6 -1.56 -1.45 8.55
N ARG A 7 -1.16 -2.71 8.74
CA ARG A 7 -2.13 -3.79 8.88
C ARG A 7 -2.79 -3.72 10.25
N HIS A 8 -4.12 -3.97 10.29
CA HIS A 8 -4.83 -4.07 11.55
C HIS A 8 -4.13 -5.02 12.54
N ALA A 9 -4.27 -4.75 13.83
CA ALA A 9 -3.78 -5.58 14.93
C ALA A 9 -4.50 -6.94 14.97
N GLU A 10 -4.06 -7.85 15.85
CA GLU A 10 -4.60 -9.21 15.94
C GLU A 10 -6.14 -9.19 16.05
N PRO A 11 -6.86 -9.77 15.05
CA PRO A 11 -8.29 -9.60 14.91
C PRO A 11 -9.09 -10.63 15.70
N ASP A 12 -10.22 -10.20 16.26
CA ASP A 12 -11.38 -11.01 16.55
C ASP A 12 -12.34 -10.92 15.35
N TYR A 13 -12.28 -11.90 14.46
CA TYR A 13 -13.11 -11.90 13.25
C TYR A 13 -14.61 -12.05 13.53
N VAL A 14 -15.00 -12.63 14.68
CA VAL A 14 -16.42 -12.82 15.05
C VAL A 14 -17.06 -11.48 15.35
N ARG A 15 -16.33 -10.60 16.03
CA ARG A 15 -16.81 -9.27 16.42
C ARG A 15 -16.42 -8.17 15.44
N ASP A 16 -15.62 -8.48 14.42
CA ASP A 16 -14.92 -7.52 13.57
C ASP A 16 -14.19 -6.44 14.40
N SER A 17 -13.46 -6.89 15.42
CA SER A 17 -12.72 -6.06 16.37
C SER A 17 -11.34 -6.65 16.63
N LEU A 18 -10.73 -6.35 17.76
CA LEU A 18 -9.42 -6.84 18.17
C LEU A 18 -9.53 -7.82 19.34
N THR A 19 -8.63 -8.81 19.38
CA THR A 19 -8.42 -9.62 20.58
C THR A 19 -7.79 -8.77 21.70
N GLU A 20 -7.72 -9.32 22.92
CA GLU A 20 -7.00 -8.65 24.02
C GLU A 20 -5.54 -8.33 23.63
N LYS A 21 -4.89 -9.26 22.94
CA LYS A 21 -3.54 -9.03 22.41
C LYS A 21 -3.53 -7.94 21.35
N GLY A 22 -4.50 -7.96 20.41
CA GLY A 22 -4.65 -6.93 19.38
C GLY A 22 -4.82 -5.52 19.96
N TRP A 23 -5.55 -5.38 21.05
CA TRP A 23 -5.67 -4.08 21.75
C TRP A 23 -4.36 -3.60 22.35
N ARG A 24 -3.51 -4.50 22.87
CA ARG A 24 -2.16 -4.16 23.34
C ARG A 24 -1.24 -3.78 22.19
N GLU A 25 -1.35 -4.50 21.07
CA GLU A 25 -0.61 -4.16 19.83
C GLU A 25 -1.00 -2.76 19.33
N ALA A 26 -2.30 -2.44 19.29
CA ALA A 26 -2.79 -1.11 18.89
C ALA A 26 -2.28 0.00 19.82
N GLU A 27 -2.16 -0.26 21.11
CA GLU A 27 -1.58 0.69 22.08
C GLU A 27 -0.11 0.95 21.78
N LEU A 28 0.71 -0.10 21.64
CA LEU A 28 2.14 0.02 21.29
C LEU A 28 2.36 0.71 19.94
N LEU A 29 1.48 0.40 18.95
CA LEU A 29 1.52 1.05 17.66
C LEU A 29 1.24 2.55 17.79
N SER A 30 0.30 2.93 18.67
CA SER A 30 -0.01 4.35 18.92
C SER A 30 1.18 5.13 19.49
N GLU A 31 2.00 4.51 20.33
CA GLU A 31 3.23 5.11 20.86
C GLU A 31 4.20 5.47 19.72
N ARG A 32 4.36 4.52 18.77
CA ARG A 32 5.25 4.70 17.62
C ARG A 32 4.73 5.76 16.64
N VAL A 33 3.46 5.66 16.25
CA VAL A 33 2.88 6.52 15.21
C VAL A 33 2.68 7.94 15.69
N SER A 34 2.39 8.15 16.97
CA SER A 34 2.18 9.51 17.52
C SER A 34 3.44 10.38 17.51
N GLY A 35 4.62 9.80 17.31
CA GLY A 35 5.86 10.54 17.14
C GLY A 35 6.13 11.01 15.69
N TRP A 36 5.24 10.69 14.73
CA TRP A 36 5.41 11.08 13.34
C TRP A 36 4.62 12.34 13.00
N ASP A 37 5.18 13.16 12.11
CA ASP A 37 4.46 14.28 11.51
C ASP A 37 3.59 13.75 10.36
N VAL A 38 2.32 13.47 10.66
CA VAL A 38 1.36 12.85 9.73
C VAL A 38 0.45 13.91 9.13
N THR A 39 0.46 14.00 7.81
CA THR A 39 -0.42 14.91 7.06
C THR A 39 -1.87 14.46 7.15
N GLU A 40 -2.16 13.20 6.83
CA GLU A 40 -3.52 12.67 6.84
C GLU A 40 -3.57 11.18 7.15
N PHE A 41 -4.67 10.76 7.76
CA PHE A 41 -4.97 9.37 8.08
C PHE A 41 -6.13 8.86 7.24
N PHE A 42 -5.97 7.67 6.67
CA PHE A 42 -7.03 6.91 6.02
C PHE A 42 -7.25 5.59 6.75
N CYS A 43 -8.47 5.10 6.75
CA CYS A 43 -8.81 3.87 7.44
C CYS A 43 -9.85 3.06 6.66
N SER A 44 -9.69 1.75 6.67
CA SER A 44 -10.71 0.80 6.23
C SER A 44 -12.01 0.98 7.04
N PRO A 45 -13.19 0.76 6.44
CA PRO A 45 -14.47 0.79 7.15
C PRO A 45 -14.64 -0.38 8.15
N LEU A 46 -13.82 -1.44 8.08
CA LEU A 46 -13.96 -2.63 8.92
C LEU A 46 -13.50 -2.36 10.36
N GLY A 47 -14.24 -2.94 11.33
CA GLY A 47 -14.09 -2.66 12.76
C GLY A 47 -12.67 -2.87 13.26
N ARG A 48 -12.03 -4.00 12.95
CA ARG A 48 -10.65 -4.31 13.36
C ARG A 48 -9.60 -3.29 12.91
N ALA A 49 -9.81 -2.65 11.74
CA ALA A 49 -8.92 -1.59 11.28
C ALA A 49 -9.19 -0.26 12.01
N LYS A 50 -10.47 0.07 12.22
CA LYS A 50 -10.89 1.24 13.01
C LYS A 50 -10.40 1.14 14.44
N ASP A 51 -10.54 -0.03 15.07
CA ASP A 51 -10.08 -0.26 16.43
C ASP A 51 -8.56 -0.13 16.56
N THR A 52 -7.82 -0.64 15.57
CA THR A 52 -6.36 -0.45 15.49
C THR A 52 -6.01 1.03 15.41
N ALA A 53 -6.67 1.78 14.52
CA ALA A 53 -6.42 3.21 14.33
C ALA A 53 -6.83 4.05 15.56
N SER A 54 -7.87 3.60 16.31
CA SER A 54 -8.53 4.40 17.36
C SER A 54 -7.57 4.91 18.43
N LYS A 55 -6.59 4.07 18.84
CA LYS A 55 -5.58 4.44 19.86
C LYS A 55 -4.67 5.56 19.38
N THR A 56 -4.16 5.44 18.14
CA THR A 56 -3.33 6.46 17.51
C THR A 56 -4.10 7.77 17.33
N LEU A 57 -5.29 7.70 16.72
CA LEU A 57 -6.10 8.87 16.44
C LEU A 57 -6.50 9.62 17.71
N LYS A 58 -6.90 8.89 18.78
CA LYS A 58 -7.20 9.48 20.06
C LYS A 58 -5.98 10.19 20.67
N LYS A 59 -4.81 9.54 20.65
CA LYS A 59 -3.59 10.07 21.22
C LYS A 59 -3.12 11.34 20.51
N MET A 60 -3.28 11.39 19.19
CA MET A 60 -2.89 12.54 18.38
C MET A 60 -3.98 13.62 18.27
N ASN A 61 -5.17 13.40 18.83
CA ASN A 61 -6.37 14.23 18.64
C ASN A 61 -6.67 14.47 17.15
N ARG A 62 -6.65 13.40 16.35
CA ARG A 62 -6.86 13.39 14.90
C ARG A 62 -8.04 12.47 14.54
N THR A 63 -8.50 12.61 13.32
CA THR A 63 -9.49 11.73 12.68
C THR A 63 -8.89 11.08 11.44
N ALA A 64 -9.51 10.00 10.96
CA ALA A 64 -9.15 9.38 9.70
C ALA A 64 -10.30 9.47 8.70
N VAL A 65 -9.98 9.64 7.42
CA VAL A 65 -10.91 9.47 6.32
C VAL A 65 -11.23 7.99 6.17
N THR A 66 -12.48 7.60 6.38
CA THR A 66 -12.90 6.22 6.12
C THR A 66 -13.12 6.02 4.63
N ALA A 67 -12.46 5.04 4.03
CA ALA A 67 -12.51 4.76 2.60
C ALA A 67 -12.91 3.30 2.33
N ASP A 68 -14.04 3.10 1.64
CA ASP A 68 -14.62 1.77 1.39
C ASP A 68 -13.71 0.87 0.56
N TRP A 69 -12.90 1.43 -0.32
CA TRP A 69 -11.95 0.70 -1.15
C TRP A 69 -10.79 0.08 -0.33
N LEU A 70 -10.59 0.53 0.92
CA LEU A 70 -9.64 -0.05 1.87
C LEU A 70 -10.18 -1.29 2.61
N SER A 71 -11.44 -1.70 2.34
CA SER A 71 -11.98 -2.96 2.87
C SER A 71 -11.18 -4.17 2.40
N GLU A 72 -11.02 -5.19 3.26
CA GLU A 72 -10.22 -6.37 2.93
C GLU A 72 -10.59 -6.97 1.56
N PHE A 73 -9.59 -7.46 0.89
CA PHE A 73 -9.70 -8.14 -0.40
C PHE A 73 -10.32 -9.53 -0.22
N SER A 74 -11.62 -9.56 0.05
CA SER A 74 -12.37 -10.75 0.49
C SER A 74 -12.86 -11.65 -0.65
N CYS A 75 -12.31 -11.51 -1.87
CA CYS A 75 -12.65 -12.40 -2.98
C CYS A 75 -12.09 -13.80 -2.72
N GLN A 76 -12.87 -14.83 -3.08
CA GLN A 76 -12.40 -16.20 -3.09
C GLN A 76 -12.26 -16.68 -4.52
N VAL A 77 -11.31 -17.55 -4.75
CA VAL A 77 -11.03 -18.18 -6.03
C VAL A 77 -11.08 -19.70 -5.87
N LYS A 78 -11.33 -20.40 -6.96
CA LYS A 78 -11.35 -21.86 -6.97
C LYS A 78 -9.93 -22.38 -7.25
N ASN A 79 -9.37 -23.14 -6.31
CA ASN A 79 -8.13 -23.86 -6.54
C ASN A 79 -8.35 -24.92 -7.65
N PRO A 80 -7.60 -24.88 -8.76
CA PRO A 80 -7.82 -25.79 -9.89
C PRO A 80 -7.49 -27.25 -9.57
N VAL A 81 -6.59 -27.50 -8.60
CA VAL A 81 -6.15 -28.84 -8.20
C VAL A 81 -7.12 -29.47 -7.20
N THR A 82 -7.46 -28.72 -6.14
CA THR A 82 -8.29 -29.25 -5.04
C THR A 82 -9.78 -28.98 -5.22
N GLY A 83 -10.15 -28.03 -6.09
CA GLY A 83 -11.52 -27.54 -6.25
C GLY A 83 -12.06 -26.71 -5.09
N GLN A 84 -11.25 -26.46 -4.04
CA GLN A 84 -11.64 -25.69 -2.87
C GLN A 84 -11.64 -24.20 -3.18
N MET A 85 -12.50 -23.47 -2.46
CA MET A 85 -12.50 -22.00 -2.47
C MET A 85 -11.48 -21.48 -1.48
N THR A 86 -10.57 -20.64 -1.94
CA THR A 86 -9.49 -20.05 -1.11
C THR A 86 -9.34 -18.57 -1.41
N SER A 87 -8.60 -17.86 -0.55
CA SER A 87 -8.18 -16.48 -0.84
C SER A 87 -7.20 -16.46 -2.03
N PRO A 88 -7.12 -15.36 -2.79
CA PRO A 88 -6.23 -15.23 -3.95
C PRO A 88 -4.72 -15.27 -3.62
N TRP A 89 -4.33 -15.65 -2.44
CA TRP A 89 -2.96 -15.80 -1.95
C TRP A 89 -2.74 -17.08 -1.12
N GLU A 90 -3.75 -17.95 -1.03
CA GLU A 90 -3.68 -19.17 -0.22
C GLU A 90 -3.57 -20.41 -1.12
N TYR A 91 -2.52 -20.46 -1.93
CA TYR A 91 -2.17 -21.68 -2.71
C TYR A 91 -0.76 -22.13 -2.37
N ILE A 92 -0.47 -23.40 -2.69
CA ILE A 92 0.91 -23.87 -2.67
C ILE A 92 1.64 -23.39 -3.94
N PRO A 93 2.96 -23.18 -3.88
CA PRO A 93 3.72 -22.64 -5.01
C PRO A 93 3.53 -23.42 -6.32
N SER A 94 3.42 -24.76 -6.26
CA SER A 94 3.19 -25.58 -7.46
C SER A 94 1.89 -25.28 -8.20
N ASP A 95 0.90 -24.70 -7.53
CA ASP A 95 -0.40 -24.42 -8.16
C ASP A 95 -0.33 -23.22 -9.12
N TRP A 96 0.58 -22.27 -8.88
CA TRP A 96 0.63 -21.01 -9.61
C TRP A 96 1.96 -20.74 -10.33
N THR A 97 3.07 -21.34 -9.89
CA THR A 97 4.41 -21.01 -10.45
C THR A 97 4.62 -21.43 -11.89
N SER A 98 3.80 -22.33 -12.41
CA SER A 98 3.82 -22.75 -13.82
C SER A 98 3.01 -21.84 -14.75
N ASP A 99 2.16 -20.96 -14.23
CA ASP A 99 1.36 -20.03 -15.03
C ASP A 99 2.14 -18.71 -15.25
N PRO A 100 2.58 -18.40 -16.49
CA PRO A 100 3.34 -17.19 -16.77
C PRO A 100 2.55 -15.91 -16.49
N LEU A 101 1.20 -15.94 -16.53
CA LEU A 101 0.38 -14.78 -16.19
C LEU A 101 0.54 -14.35 -14.74
N MET A 102 0.87 -15.29 -13.83
CA MET A 102 1.10 -14.98 -12.41
C MET A 102 2.33 -14.10 -12.16
N TYR A 103 3.22 -13.99 -13.17
CA TYR A 103 4.42 -13.15 -13.13
C TYR A 103 4.24 -11.80 -13.85
N ASP A 104 3.05 -11.54 -14.39
CA ASP A 104 2.73 -10.29 -15.07
C ASP A 104 1.95 -9.35 -14.13
N SER A 105 2.45 -8.14 -13.94
CA SER A 105 1.86 -7.16 -13.00
C SER A 105 0.48 -6.68 -13.40
N GLU A 106 0.09 -6.79 -14.67
CA GLU A 106 -1.20 -6.37 -15.19
C GLU A 106 -2.13 -7.54 -15.51
N ALA A 107 -1.56 -8.64 -16.03
CA ALA A 107 -2.33 -9.76 -16.57
C ALA A 107 -2.64 -10.88 -15.55
N TRP A 108 -2.05 -10.88 -14.35
CA TRP A 108 -2.22 -11.94 -13.35
C TRP A 108 -3.68 -12.25 -13.01
N THR A 109 -4.57 -11.25 -13.10
CA THR A 109 -6.02 -11.43 -12.84
C THR A 109 -6.71 -12.27 -13.92
N ASN A 110 -6.06 -12.51 -15.07
CA ASN A 110 -6.55 -13.33 -16.18
C ASN A 110 -6.04 -14.79 -16.10
N SER A 111 -5.19 -15.12 -15.12
CA SER A 111 -4.74 -16.49 -14.88
C SER A 111 -5.92 -17.42 -14.61
N GLU A 112 -5.73 -18.73 -14.81
CA GLU A 112 -6.80 -19.72 -14.61
C GLU A 112 -7.40 -19.63 -13.20
N ILE A 113 -6.56 -19.49 -12.19
CA ILE A 113 -7.00 -19.37 -10.79
C ILE A 113 -7.81 -18.10 -10.58
N CYS A 114 -7.24 -16.94 -10.92
CA CYS A 114 -7.84 -15.65 -10.57
C CYS A 114 -9.08 -15.33 -11.41
N SER A 115 -9.13 -15.78 -12.67
CA SER A 115 -10.29 -15.61 -13.56
C SER A 115 -11.48 -16.48 -13.15
N SER A 116 -11.28 -17.49 -12.31
CA SER A 116 -12.38 -18.28 -11.73
C SER A 116 -13.38 -17.42 -10.94
N ASN A 117 -12.95 -16.24 -10.49
CA ASN A 117 -13.82 -15.22 -9.90
C ASN A 117 -13.49 -13.82 -10.47
N PRO A 118 -14.33 -13.28 -11.39
CA PRO A 118 -14.11 -11.96 -12.00
C PRO A 118 -14.03 -10.79 -11.00
N GLU A 119 -14.57 -10.99 -9.78
CA GLU A 119 -14.48 -9.98 -8.70
C GLU A 119 -13.02 -9.69 -8.30
N VAL A 120 -12.12 -10.67 -8.44
CA VAL A 120 -10.69 -10.50 -8.15
C VAL A 120 -10.12 -9.34 -8.96
N GLY A 121 -10.24 -9.42 -10.29
CA GLY A 121 -9.74 -8.38 -11.18
C GLY A 121 -10.47 -7.04 -11.00
N ARG A 122 -11.80 -7.06 -10.74
CA ARG A 122 -12.57 -5.85 -10.51
C ARG A 122 -12.12 -5.13 -9.24
N LYS A 123 -11.97 -5.85 -8.15
CA LYS A 123 -11.56 -5.29 -6.85
C LYS A 123 -10.12 -4.80 -6.88
N TYR A 124 -9.20 -5.56 -7.50
CA TYR A 124 -7.82 -5.12 -7.68
C TYR A 124 -7.75 -3.78 -8.43
N ARG A 125 -8.41 -3.69 -9.59
CA ARG A 125 -8.45 -2.44 -10.37
C ARG A 125 -9.13 -1.30 -9.63
N LEU A 126 -10.13 -1.57 -8.78
CA LEU A 126 -10.72 -0.55 -7.92
C LEU A 126 -9.70 0.01 -6.94
N ILE A 127 -8.97 -0.86 -6.23
CA ILE A 127 -7.93 -0.45 -5.27
C ILE A 127 -6.86 0.40 -5.97
N CYS A 128 -6.34 -0.06 -7.12
CA CYS A 128 -5.34 0.67 -7.90
C CYS A 128 -5.83 2.08 -8.29
N ARG A 129 -7.03 2.17 -8.86
CA ARG A 129 -7.62 3.44 -9.29
C ARG A 129 -7.86 4.40 -8.12
N GLU A 130 -8.41 3.93 -7.01
CA GLU A 130 -8.68 4.78 -5.85
C GLU A 130 -7.37 5.21 -5.15
N MET A 131 -6.34 4.35 -5.17
CA MET A 131 -5.01 4.72 -4.72
C MET A 131 -4.41 5.83 -5.58
N ASP A 132 -4.49 5.72 -6.91
CA ASP A 132 -4.03 6.77 -7.82
C ASP A 132 -4.79 8.08 -7.60
N ARG A 133 -6.12 8.03 -7.42
CA ARG A 133 -6.94 9.21 -7.11
C ARG A 133 -6.53 9.88 -5.81
N MET A 134 -6.26 9.09 -4.78
CA MET A 134 -5.77 9.62 -3.51
C MET A 134 -4.42 10.31 -3.71
N LEU A 135 -3.47 9.68 -4.41
CA LEU A 135 -2.16 10.25 -4.69
C LEU A 135 -2.23 11.53 -5.54
N GLU A 136 -3.19 11.60 -6.47
CA GLU A 136 -3.42 12.80 -7.28
C GLU A 136 -3.79 14.02 -6.42
N THR A 137 -4.50 13.84 -5.30
CA THR A 137 -4.81 14.94 -4.37
C THR A 137 -3.56 15.58 -3.76
N TYR A 138 -2.46 14.81 -3.71
CA TYR A 138 -1.15 15.27 -3.25
C TYR A 138 -0.19 15.64 -4.40
N GLY A 139 -0.71 15.68 -5.62
CA GLY A 139 0.04 16.11 -6.80
C GLY A 139 0.77 14.98 -7.56
N TYR A 140 0.59 13.72 -7.18
CA TYR A 140 1.20 12.57 -7.86
C TYR A 140 0.23 11.97 -8.87
N ILE A 141 0.44 12.24 -10.15
CA ILE A 141 -0.43 11.82 -11.25
C ILE A 141 0.17 10.58 -11.93
N ARG A 142 -0.56 9.47 -11.94
CA ARG A 142 -0.10 8.23 -12.60
C ARG A 142 0.13 8.45 -14.09
N ASP A 143 1.32 8.05 -14.57
CA ASP A 143 1.68 7.97 -15.98
C ASP A 143 2.33 6.61 -16.24
N LYS A 144 1.53 5.65 -16.72
CA LYS A 144 1.95 4.24 -16.87
C LYS A 144 2.48 3.66 -15.54
N ASN A 145 3.78 3.38 -15.48
CA ASN A 145 4.43 2.75 -14.32
C ASN A 145 5.14 3.73 -13.39
N ILE A 146 4.99 5.04 -13.63
CA ILE A 146 5.58 6.11 -12.81
C ILE A 146 4.50 7.12 -12.41
N TYR A 147 4.89 8.11 -11.62
CA TYR A 147 4.07 9.26 -11.30
C TYR A 147 4.71 10.55 -11.82
N ARG A 148 3.88 11.49 -12.29
CA ARG A 148 4.28 12.88 -12.59
C ARG A 148 3.92 13.75 -11.38
N VAL A 149 4.87 14.53 -10.87
CA VAL A 149 4.65 15.40 -9.71
C VAL A 149 4.26 16.78 -10.17
N ARG A 150 3.03 17.21 -9.83
CA ARG A 150 2.49 18.52 -10.19
C ARG A 150 3.15 19.62 -9.34
N GLY A 151 3.50 20.74 -9.99
CA GLY A 151 3.93 21.96 -9.29
C GLY A 151 5.39 22.04 -8.89
N LYS A 152 6.19 21.02 -9.13
CA LYS A 152 7.65 21.16 -9.08
C LYS A 152 8.10 21.83 -10.38
N LYS A 153 8.53 23.09 -10.30
CA LYS A 153 9.26 23.72 -11.40
C LYS A 153 10.55 22.93 -11.61
N GLU A 154 10.95 22.76 -12.90
CA GLU A 154 12.28 22.25 -13.26
C GLU A 154 13.35 23.11 -12.57
N GLN A 155 13.71 22.76 -11.35
CA GLN A 155 14.79 23.40 -10.60
C GLN A 155 15.99 22.46 -10.57
N TYR A 156 16.44 22.04 -11.75
CA TYR A 156 17.77 21.44 -11.87
C TYR A 156 18.61 22.31 -12.79
N ILE A 157 19.33 23.24 -12.18
CA ILE A 157 20.51 23.78 -12.81
C ILE A 157 21.54 22.65 -12.77
N ILE A 158 21.74 21.98 -13.91
CA ILE A 158 22.87 21.08 -14.07
C ILE A 158 24.10 21.98 -14.06
N HIS A 159 24.68 22.22 -12.89
CA HIS A 159 26.05 22.67 -12.82
C HIS A 159 26.92 21.48 -13.26
N THR A 160 27.37 21.50 -14.49
CA THR A 160 28.51 20.66 -14.88
C THR A 160 29.69 21.21 -14.09
N PRO A 161 30.17 20.53 -13.03
CA PRO A 161 31.32 21.05 -12.29
C PRO A 161 32.52 21.13 -13.20
N ALA A 162 33.35 22.13 -13.03
CA ALA A 162 34.68 22.14 -13.65
C ALA A 162 35.45 20.90 -13.18
N PRO A 163 36.42 20.39 -13.99
CA PRO A 163 37.05 19.10 -13.71
C PRO A 163 37.67 18.90 -12.34
N ASP A 164 37.86 19.99 -11.59
CA ASP A 164 38.54 20.03 -10.29
C ASP A 164 37.60 20.47 -9.12
N GLU A 165 36.27 20.63 -9.35
CA GLU A 165 35.31 20.96 -8.28
C GLU A 165 34.63 19.70 -7.79
N PRO A 166 34.56 19.47 -6.44
CA PRO A 166 33.75 18.40 -5.88
C PRO A 166 32.27 18.64 -6.20
N GLU A 167 31.57 17.61 -6.64
CA GLU A 167 30.11 17.65 -6.82
C GLU A 167 29.46 18.12 -5.53
N LYS A 168 29.04 19.37 -5.46
CA LYS A 168 28.16 19.86 -4.41
C LYS A 168 26.74 19.46 -4.79
N MET A 169 26.30 18.36 -4.23
CA MET A 169 24.90 18.04 -4.15
C MET A 169 24.26 19.02 -3.14
N GLU A 170 23.76 20.14 -3.61
CA GLU A 170 22.86 20.96 -2.79
C GLU A 170 21.55 20.19 -2.65
N MET A 171 21.37 19.55 -1.50
CA MET A 171 20.06 19.08 -1.08
C MET A 171 19.16 20.30 -0.96
N LEU A 172 18.14 20.38 -1.81
CA LEU A 172 17.07 21.36 -1.65
C LEU A 172 16.48 21.21 -0.24
N PRO A 173 16.09 22.33 0.43
CA PRO A 173 15.48 22.25 1.74
C PRO A 173 14.28 21.32 1.66
N GLU A 174 14.24 20.35 2.58
CA GLU A 174 13.10 19.44 2.77
C GLU A 174 11.84 20.31 2.97
N GLY A 175 11.09 20.51 1.88
CA GLY A 175 9.71 20.97 2.02
C GLY A 175 8.95 19.88 2.80
N ASN A 176 7.93 20.27 3.57
CA ASN A 176 7.09 19.33 4.32
C ASN A 176 6.48 18.30 3.36
N GLU A 177 7.19 17.18 3.15
CA GLU A 177 6.70 16.09 2.31
C GLU A 177 5.46 15.47 2.96
N PRO A 178 4.36 15.30 2.21
CA PRO A 178 3.18 14.65 2.76
C PRO A 178 3.52 13.27 3.32
N CYS A 179 3.08 13.02 4.56
CA CYS A 179 3.16 11.73 5.23
C CYS A 179 1.74 11.19 5.42
N ILE A 180 1.37 10.16 4.68
CA ILE A 180 0.03 9.59 4.69
C ILE A 180 0.08 8.24 5.40
N VAL A 181 -0.81 8.05 6.37
CA VAL A 181 -0.95 6.78 7.11
C VAL A 181 -2.27 6.11 6.74
N ILE A 182 -2.22 4.85 6.35
CA ILE A 182 -3.37 4.04 5.95
C ILE A 182 -3.48 2.81 6.85
N PHE A 183 -4.58 2.69 7.59
CA PHE A 183 -4.91 1.48 8.35
C PHE A 183 -5.78 0.56 7.49
N ALA A 184 -5.27 -0.62 7.15
CA ALA A 184 -5.93 -1.54 6.23
C ALA A 184 -5.66 -3.02 6.58
N HIS A 185 -5.65 -3.88 5.58
CA HIS A 185 -5.62 -5.34 5.69
C HIS A 185 -4.57 -5.93 4.75
N PHE A 186 -4.28 -7.24 4.93
CA PHE A 186 -3.23 -7.92 4.16
C PHE A 186 -3.42 -7.82 2.64
N GLY A 187 -4.58 -8.22 2.14
CA GLY A 187 -4.82 -8.28 0.69
C GLY A 187 -4.85 -6.89 0.05
N VAL A 188 -5.41 -5.88 0.75
CA VAL A 188 -5.42 -4.48 0.27
C VAL A 188 -4.01 -3.90 0.27
N ILE A 189 -3.23 -4.10 1.35
CA ILE A 189 -1.84 -3.64 1.41
C ILE A 189 -1.01 -4.30 0.29
N SER A 190 -1.16 -5.60 0.10
CA SER A 190 -0.50 -6.32 -1.00
C SER A 190 -0.90 -5.77 -2.38
N SER A 191 -2.18 -5.41 -2.56
CA SER A 191 -2.67 -4.81 -3.81
C SER A 191 -2.09 -3.41 -4.05
N ILE A 192 -2.03 -2.57 -3.01
CA ILE A 192 -1.43 -1.24 -3.08
C ILE A 192 0.06 -1.35 -3.43
N LEU A 193 0.80 -2.21 -2.73
CA LEU A 193 2.22 -2.41 -2.99
C LEU A 193 2.48 -2.97 -4.39
N SER A 194 1.67 -3.95 -4.82
CA SER A 194 1.72 -4.50 -6.18
C SER A 194 1.62 -3.40 -7.24
N HIS A 195 0.62 -2.53 -7.09
CA HIS A 195 0.37 -1.43 -8.00
C HIS A 195 1.49 -0.37 -8.01
N LEU A 196 1.91 0.08 -6.83
CA LEU A 196 2.91 1.14 -6.69
C LEU A 196 4.30 0.69 -7.15
N LEU A 197 4.68 -0.54 -6.81
CA LEU A 197 6.00 -1.11 -7.11
C LEU A 197 6.04 -1.82 -8.48
N ASN A 198 4.92 -1.91 -9.18
CA ASN A 198 4.78 -2.68 -10.44
C ASN A 198 5.23 -4.15 -10.31
N ILE A 199 4.99 -4.76 -9.15
CA ILE A 199 5.29 -6.17 -8.86
C ILE A 199 3.99 -6.97 -8.95
N PRO A 200 3.97 -8.13 -9.62
CA PRO A 200 2.78 -8.97 -9.64
C PRO A 200 2.26 -9.28 -8.24
N PHE A 201 0.94 -9.09 -8.04
CA PHE A 201 0.29 -9.29 -6.73
C PHE A 201 0.61 -10.65 -6.11
N VAL A 202 0.57 -11.71 -6.93
CA VAL A 202 0.79 -13.09 -6.46
C VAL A 202 2.20 -13.26 -5.91
N LEU A 203 3.23 -12.73 -6.58
CA LEU A 203 4.61 -12.78 -6.09
C LEU A 203 4.74 -12.06 -4.75
N LEU A 204 4.16 -10.87 -4.65
CA LEU A 204 4.24 -10.09 -3.42
C LEU A 204 3.51 -10.78 -2.26
N ALA A 205 2.30 -11.28 -2.51
CA ALA A 205 1.48 -11.93 -1.50
C ALA A 205 2.08 -13.26 -0.97
N HIS A 206 2.88 -13.93 -1.79
CA HIS A 206 3.58 -15.16 -1.37
C HIS A 206 5.00 -14.90 -0.81
N ALA A 207 5.67 -13.82 -1.24
CA ALA A 207 7.04 -13.53 -0.82
C ALA A 207 7.10 -12.61 0.41
N ALA A 208 6.11 -11.73 0.60
CA ALA A 208 6.08 -10.78 1.69
C ALA A 208 5.00 -11.14 2.71
N PHE A 209 5.40 -11.27 3.96
CA PHE A 209 4.46 -11.45 5.07
C PHE A 209 4.32 -10.14 5.85
N PHE A 210 3.09 -9.63 5.88
CA PHE A 210 2.73 -8.46 6.67
C PHE A 210 1.98 -8.93 7.94
N PRO A 211 2.65 -9.15 9.08
CA PRO A 211 1.98 -9.58 10.31
C PRO A 211 0.99 -8.53 10.82
N ALA A 212 0.10 -8.93 11.73
CA ALA A 212 -0.77 -8.00 12.43
C ALA A 212 0.06 -6.87 13.05
N SER A 213 -0.45 -5.65 13.02
CA SER A 213 0.23 -4.42 13.48
C SER A 213 1.53 -4.07 12.73
N SER A 214 1.83 -4.73 11.61
CA SER A 214 2.99 -4.37 10.80
C SER A 214 2.86 -2.99 10.20
N VAL A 215 4.00 -2.33 10.04
CA VAL A 215 4.14 -1.01 9.42
C VAL A 215 5.04 -1.14 8.20
N THR A 216 4.51 -0.84 7.04
CA THR A 216 5.26 -0.78 5.78
C THR A 216 5.39 0.66 5.36
N VAL A 217 6.60 1.12 5.08
CA VAL A 217 6.88 2.49 4.67
C VAL A 217 7.35 2.49 3.23
N LEU A 218 6.70 3.29 2.41
CA LEU A 218 7.12 3.62 1.06
C LEU A 218 7.47 5.10 1.02
N SER A 219 8.54 5.44 0.33
CA SER A 219 8.91 6.82 0.02
C SER A 219 8.86 7.01 -1.49
N ALA A 220 8.18 8.04 -1.95
CA ALA A 220 8.26 8.42 -3.34
C ALA A 220 9.66 8.96 -3.61
N GLU A 221 10.40 8.28 -4.46
CA GLU A 221 11.69 8.74 -4.93
C GLU A 221 11.49 9.67 -6.12
N GLU A 222 11.66 10.96 -5.87
CA GLU A 222 11.56 11.98 -6.91
C GLU A 222 12.98 12.28 -7.42
N ARG A 223 13.20 11.94 -8.71
CA ARG A 223 14.48 12.21 -9.35
C ARG A 223 14.35 13.32 -10.40
N TRP A 224 14.73 13.08 -11.61
CA TRP A 224 14.80 14.08 -12.68
C TRP A 224 13.40 14.34 -13.31
N GLY A 225 13.14 15.57 -13.74
CA GLY A 225 12.03 15.87 -14.68
C GLY A 225 10.62 15.71 -14.12
N ASN A 226 10.37 15.95 -12.84
CA ASN A 226 9.07 15.78 -12.21
C ASN A 226 8.55 14.34 -12.19
N GLU A 227 9.41 13.34 -12.30
CA GLU A 227 9.06 11.93 -12.20
C GLU A 227 9.27 11.43 -10.77
N ALA A 228 8.36 10.57 -10.31
CA ALA A 228 8.45 9.88 -9.04
C ALA A 228 8.17 8.39 -9.21
N TYR A 229 8.81 7.58 -8.37
CA TYR A 229 8.58 6.16 -8.24
C TYR A 229 8.53 5.80 -6.75
N PHE A 230 7.64 4.85 -6.37
CA PHE A 230 7.51 4.37 -4.99
C PHE A 230 8.40 3.17 -4.72
#